data_2543b9d8a414227f929301c95a24e312
#
_entry.id   2543b9d8a414227f929301c95a24e312
#
_cell.length_a   1.000
_cell.length_b   1.000
_cell.length_c   1.000
_cell.angle_alpha   90.00
_cell.angle_beta   90.00
_cell.angle_gamma   90.00
#
_symmetry.space_group_name_H-M   'P 1'
#
loop_
_entity.id
_entity.type
_entity.pdbx_description
1 polymer ?
#
loop_
_entity_poly.entity_id
_entity_poly.type
_entity_poly.pdbx_seq_one_letter_code
_entity_poly.pdbx_strand_id
1 'polypeptide(L)'
;LAEQSFERGLRLAPQDPDLNHNYGWFLCQTARETEAIKYFMLAIRNPLYVTPWRSYAAAGTCALRKNQIKDAEEYFLRALRIEPDDPTSLLQLGQIRYRQADYDESRKLVSRFNKLIEPTPESLWLALRVERKLGESVAEAGFASQLRRRFPGSREYQLLQRGEFD
;
A
#
# COMPACT_ATOMS: atom_id res chain seq x y z
N LEU A 1 -24.74 -12.86 0.36
CA LEU A 1 -24.42 -13.65 -0.85
C LEU A 1 -22.91 -13.85 -1.03
N ALA A 2 -22.08 -12.79 -1.07
CA ALA A 2 -20.63 -12.95 -1.29
C ALA A 2 -19.95 -13.75 -0.18
N GLU A 3 -20.18 -13.45 1.10
CA GLU A 3 -19.59 -14.15 2.23
C GLU A 3 -19.96 -15.63 2.23
N GLN A 4 -21.21 -15.97 2.03
CA GLN A 4 -21.67 -17.35 1.94
C GLN A 4 -20.96 -18.15 0.83
N SER A 5 -20.64 -17.48 -0.29
CA SER A 5 -19.88 -18.11 -1.38
C SER A 5 -18.45 -18.40 -0.96
N PHE A 6 -17.78 -17.48 -0.25
CA PHE A 6 -16.44 -17.72 0.31
C PHE A 6 -16.46 -18.85 1.33
N GLU A 7 -17.39 -18.84 2.27
CA GLU A 7 -17.51 -19.89 3.29
C GLU A 7 -17.79 -21.25 2.67
N ARG A 8 -18.62 -21.32 1.64
CA ARG A 8 -18.87 -22.56 0.91
C ARG A 8 -17.62 -23.07 0.20
N GLY A 9 -16.87 -22.16 -0.46
CA GLY A 9 -15.61 -22.50 -1.12
C GLY A 9 -14.58 -23.02 -0.12
N LEU A 10 -14.41 -22.34 1.03
CA LEU A 10 -13.47 -22.75 2.07
C LEU A 10 -13.85 -24.05 2.78
N ARG A 11 -15.15 -24.43 2.80
CA ARG A 11 -15.55 -25.79 3.25
C ARG A 11 -15.07 -26.87 2.29
N LEU A 12 -15.01 -26.59 1.01
CA LEU A 12 -14.55 -27.54 -0.01
C LEU A 12 -13.03 -27.57 -0.16
N ALA A 13 -12.39 -26.42 -0.06
CA ALA A 13 -10.95 -26.23 -0.23
C ALA A 13 -10.36 -25.29 0.86
N PRO A 14 -10.25 -25.75 2.13
CA PRO A 14 -9.88 -24.88 3.25
C PRO A 14 -8.45 -24.36 3.18
N GLN A 15 -7.58 -25.00 2.42
CA GLN A 15 -6.18 -24.61 2.24
C GLN A 15 -5.90 -23.91 0.91
N ASP A 16 -6.92 -23.66 0.09
CA ASP A 16 -6.73 -22.93 -1.17
C ASP A 16 -6.22 -21.50 -0.88
N PRO A 17 -5.02 -21.13 -1.38
CA PRO A 17 -4.40 -19.87 -1.01
C PRO A 17 -5.10 -18.67 -1.65
N ASP A 18 -5.59 -18.79 -2.87
CA ASP A 18 -6.29 -17.70 -3.54
C ASP A 18 -7.65 -17.44 -2.89
N LEU A 19 -8.34 -18.50 -2.51
CA LEU A 19 -9.62 -18.40 -1.83
C LEU A 19 -9.47 -17.77 -0.43
N ASN A 20 -8.44 -18.18 0.33
CA ASN A 20 -8.11 -17.57 1.61
C ASN A 20 -7.72 -16.09 1.44
N HIS A 21 -6.89 -15.75 0.45
CA HIS A 21 -6.53 -14.37 0.15
C HIS A 21 -7.77 -13.52 -0.17
N ASN A 22 -8.62 -13.98 -1.07
CA ASN A 22 -9.79 -13.24 -1.51
C ASN A 22 -10.82 -13.05 -0.39
N TYR A 23 -11.01 -14.06 0.44
CA TYR A 23 -11.89 -13.93 1.59
C TYR A 23 -11.30 -13.00 2.65
N GLY A 24 -10.00 -13.07 2.90
CA GLY A 24 -9.30 -12.09 3.74
C GLY A 24 -9.51 -10.65 3.24
N TRP A 25 -9.39 -10.42 1.93
CA TRP A 25 -9.63 -9.11 1.35
C TRP A 25 -11.09 -8.65 1.54
N PHE A 26 -12.06 -9.53 1.31
CA PHE A 26 -13.48 -9.24 1.58
C PHE A 26 -13.72 -8.84 3.04
N LEU A 27 -13.16 -9.58 3.99
CA LEU A 27 -13.27 -9.28 5.42
C LEU A 27 -12.66 -7.92 5.77
N CYS A 28 -11.50 -7.60 5.20
CA CYS A 28 -10.85 -6.31 5.35
C CYS A 28 -11.73 -5.15 4.85
N GLN A 29 -12.42 -5.33 3.71
CA GLN A 29 -13.32 -4.32 3.16
C GLN A 29 -14.60 -4.14 4.00
N THR A 30 -14.98 -5.14 4.77
CA THR A 30 -16.17 -5.14 5.63
C THR A 30 -15.87 -4.82 7.10
N ALA A 31 -14.74 -4.16 7.38
CA ALA A 31 -14.30 -3.75 8.71
C ALA A 31 -14.07 -4.91 9.70
N ARG A 32 -13.62 -6.07 9.18
CA ARG A 32 -13.26 -7.26 9.94
C ARG A 32 -11.75 -7.57 9.79
N GLU A 33 -10.92 -6.55 9.97
CA GLU A 33 -9.50 -6.60 9.66
C GLU A 33 -8.74 -7.66 10.45
N THR A 34 -9.11 -7.89 11.71
CA THR A 34 -8.46 -8.91 12.56
C THR A 34 -8.70 -10.33 12.02
N GLU A 35 -9.89 -10.60 11.52
CA GLU A 35 -10.20 -11.87 10.87
C GLU A 35 -9.52 -11.96 9.51
N ALA A 36 -9.51 -10.87 8.74
CA ALA A 36 -8.86 -10.79 7.45
C ALA A 36 -7.40 -11.23 7.52
N ILE A 37 -6.65 -10.72 8.51
CA ILE A 37 -5.23 -11.07 8.69
C ILE A 37 -5.05 -12.58 8.90
N LYS A 38 -5.95 -13.26 9.62
CA LYS A 38 -5.87 -14.72 9.78
C LYS A 38 -5.95 -15.46 8.44
N TYR A 39 -6.83 -15.03 7.56
CA TYR A 39 -6.98 -15.67 6.24
C TYR A 39 -5.81 -15.37 5.32
N PHE A 40 -5.24 -14.16 5.36
CA PHE A 40 -3.99 -13.88 4.65
C PHE A 40 -2.84 -14.78 5.14
N MET A 41 -2.73 -15.01 6.46
CA MET A 41 -1.71 -15.90 7.00
C MET A 41 -1.95 -17.37 6.62
N LEU A 42 -3.21 -17.81 6.50
CA LEU A 42 -3.53 -19.14 5.97
C LEU A 42 -3.09 -19.28 4.51
N ALA A 43 -3.35 -18.28 3.67
CA ALA A 43 -2.88 -18.26 2.29
C ALA A 43 -1.35 -18.39 2.21
N ILE A 44 -0.62 -17.58 2.97
CA ILE A 44 0.85 -17.52 2.98
C ILE A 44 1.48 -18.84 3.45
N ARG A 45 0.83 -19.57 4.36
CA ARG A 45 1.32 -20.87 4.86
C ARG A 45 1.27 -21.98 3.82
N ASN A 46 0.48 -21.83 2.76
CA ASN A 46 0.42 -22.81 1.70
C ASN A 46 1.69 -22.74 0.85
N PRO A 47 2.52 -23.79 0.78
CA PRO A 47 3.77 -23.77 0.00
C PRO A 47 3.55 -23.68 -1.52
N LEU A 48 2.34 -23.96 -1.99
CA LEU A 48 1.96 -23.85 -3.40
C LEU A 48 1.48 -22.44 -3.78
N TYR A 49 1.41 -21.51 -2.83
CA TYR A 49 1.00 -20.15 -3.10
C TYR A 49 2.10 -19.38 -3.85
N VAL A 50 1.87 -19.10 -5.12
CA VAL A 50 2.88 -18.49 -6.01
C VAL A 50 3.04 -16.98 -5.82
N THR A 51 2.10 -16.32 -5.17
CA THR A 51 2.10 -14.87 -4.97
C THR A 51 1.93 -14.45 -3.49
N PRO A 52 2.73 -15.00 -2.55
CA PRO A 52 2.52 -14.77 -1.12
C PRO A 52 2.72 -13.29 -0.71
N TRP A 53 3.51 -12.50 -1.47
CA TRP A 53 3.66 -11.06 -1.25
C TRP A 53 2.33 -10.30 -1.33
N ARG A 54 1.39 -10.74 -2.17
CA ARG A 54 0.06 -10.12 -2.28
C ARG A 54 -0.70 -10.17 -0.96
N SER A 55 -0.64 -11.31 -0.28
CA SER A 55 -1.29 -11.49 1.03
C SER A 55 -0.59 -10.71 2.12
N TYR A 56 0.74 -10.59 2.08
CA TYR A 56 1.46 -9.69 2.98
C TYR A 56 1.09 -8.22 2.73
N ALA A 57 1.07 -7.75 1.49
CA ALA A 57 0.66 -6.39 1.15
C ALA A 57 -0.78 -6.08 1.59
N ALA A 58 -1.70 -7.04 1.39
CA ALA A 58 -3.09 -6.94 1.83
C ALA A 58 -3.20 -6.88 3.37
N ALA A 59 -2.44 -7.72 4.08
CA ALA A 59 -2.39 -7.69 5.55
C ALA A 59 -1.87 -6.34 6.06
N GLY A 60 -0.83 -5.78 5.43
CA GLY A 60 -0.31 -4.46 5.73
C GLY A 60 -1.36 -3.36 5.54
N THR A 61 -2.09 -3.41 4.44
CA THR A 61 -3.19 -2.47 4.17
C THR A 61 -4.30 -2.56 5.23
N CYS A 62 -4.66 -3.77 5.64
CA CYS A 62 -5.66 -3.99 6.69
C CYS A 62 -5.18 -3.52 8.07
N ALA A 63 -3.90 -3.74 8.39
CA ALA A 63 -3.31 -3.24 9.62
C ALA A 63 -3.30 -1.69 9.68
N LEU A 64 -3.06 -1.01 8.55
CA LEU A 64 -3.17 0.45 8.47
C LEU A 64 -4.58 0.96 8.77
N ARG A 65 -5.62 0.26 8.32
CA ARG A 65 -7.01 0.62 8.62
C ARG A 65 -7.31 0.60 10.11
N LYS A 66 -6.63 -0.28 10.85
CA LYS A 66 -6.70 -0.36 12.32
C LYS A 66 -5.70 0.55 13.03
N ASN A 67 -4.98 1.39 12.30
CA ASN A 67 -3.89 2.22 12.83
C ASN A 67 -2.76 1.40 13.52
N GLN A 68 -2.58 0.15 13.12
CA GLN A 68 -1.51 -0.74 13.58
C GLN A 68 -0.27 -0.54 12.70
N ILE A 69 0.38 0.61 12.84
CA ILE A 69 1.45 1.05 11.92
C ILE A 69 2.65 0.11 11.94
N LYS A 70 3.06 -0.38 13.12
CA LYS A 70 4.21 -1.31 13.24
C LYS A 70 3.95 -2.64 12.54
N ASP A 71 2.76 -3.20 12.71
CA ASP A 71 2.38 -4.46 12.05
C ASP A 71 2.29 -4.26 10.54
N ALA A 72 1.72 -3.14 10.09
CA ALA A 72 1.66 -2.79 8.68
C ALA A 72 3.06 -2.69 8.06
N GLU A 73 3.97 -1.99 8.72
CA GLU A 73 5.36 -1.86 8.28
C GLU A 73 6.03 -3.23 8.13
N GLU A 74 5.87 -4.13 9.10
CA GLU A 74 6.43 -5.48 9.04
C GLU A 74 5.87 -6.27 7.85
N TYR A 75 4.57 -6.21 7.61
CA TYR A 75 3.94 -6.89 6.49
C TYR A 75 4.41 -6.36 5.14
N PHE A 76 4.52 -5.05 4.95
CA PHE A 76 5.04 -4.48 3.70
C PHE A 76 6.52 -4.83 3.49
N LEU A 77 7.33 -4.83 4.53
CA LEU A 77 8.73 -5.27 4.44
C LEU A 77 8.83 -6.76 4.04
N ARG A 78 7.96 -7.62 4.56
CA ARG A 78 7.90 -9.03 4.16
C ARG A 78 7.48 -9.18 2.70
N ALA A 79 6.49 -8.40 2.24
CA ALA A 79 6.09 -8.38 0.84
C ALA A 79 7.25 -8.00 -0.08
N LEU A 80 7.98 -6.92 0.23
CA LEU A 80 9.11 -6.43 -0.55
C LEU A 80 10.34 -7.35 -0.53
N ARG A 81 10.49 -8.21 0.47
CA ARG A 81 11.54 -9.25 0.46
C ARG A 81 11.27 -10.33 -0.58
N ILE A 82 10.01 -10.62 -0.87
CA ILE A 82 9.60 -11.63 -1.84
C ILE A 82 9.48 -11.03 -3.23
N GLU A 83 8.79 -9.89 -3.32
CA GLU A 83 8.59 -9.12 -4.55
C GLU A 83 9.04 -7.66 -4.31
N PRO A 84 10.31 -7.36 -4.64
CA PRO A 84 10.89 -6.03 -4.40
C PRO A 84 10.19 -4.90 -5.17
N ASP A 85 9.42 -5.24 -6.19
CA ASP A 85 8.71 -4.30 -7.05
C ASP A 85 7.19 -4.27 -6.80
N ASP A 86 6.72 -4.82 -5.65
CA ASP A 86 5.31 -4.71 -5.29
C ASP A 86 4.90 -3.24 -5.08
N PRO A 87 4.08 -2.67 -5.99
CA PRO A 87 3.78 -1.25 -5.95
C PRO A 87 2.99 -0.84 -4.71
N THR A 88 2.10 -1.70 -4.22
CA THR A 88 1.33 -1.43 -3.01
C THR A 88 2.26 -1.24 -1.81
N SER A 89 3.17 -2.18 -1.60
CA SER A 89 4.13 -2.12 -0.49
C SER A 89 5.10 -0.95 -0.61
N LEU A 90 5.59 -0.65 -1.82
CA LEU A 90 6.47 0.50 -2.06
C LEU A 90 5.81 1.82 -1.67
N LEU A 91 4.59 2.07 -2.13
CA LEU A 91 3.90 3.32 -1.85
C LEU A 91 3.50 3.45 -0.37
N GLN A 92 2.92 2.40 0.20
CA GLN A 92 2.45 2.42 1.59
C GLN A 92 3.61 2.52 2.58
N LEU A 93 4.70 1.76 2.36
CA LEU A 93 5.89 1.87 3.19
C LEU A 93 6.55 3.25 3.03
N GLY A 94 6.57 3.81 1.82
CA GLY A 94 7.03 5.17 1.57
C GLY A 94 6.27 6.21 2.40
N GLN A 95 4.94 6.09 2.51
CA GLN A 95 4.13 6.95 3.36
C GLN A 95 4.41 6.75 4.86
N ILE A 96 4.63 5.52 5.29
CA ILE A 96 5.02 5.22 6.68
C ILE A 96 6.37 5.88 6.99
N ARG A 97 7.38 5.72 6.14
CA ARG A 97 8.71 6.35 6.29
C ARG A 97 8.63 7.87 6.34
N TYR A 98 7.79 8.47 5.49
CA TYR A 98 7.54 9.92 5.55
C TYR A 98 7.02 10.36 6.93
N ARG A 99 6.04 9.66 7.49
CA ARG A 99 5.48 9.96 8.82
C ARG A 99 6.48 9.76 9.96
N GLN A 100 7.45 8.87 9.77
CA GLN A 100 8.56 8.62 10.70
C GLN A 100 9.71 9.62 10.53
N ALA A 101 9.57 10.59 9.62
CA ALA A 101 10.60 11.57 9.22
C ALA A 101 11.85 10.93 8.58
N ASP A 102 11.76 9.69 8.14
CA ASP A 102 12.78 9.02 7.32
C ASP A 102 12.57 9.37 5.83
N TYR A 103 12.88 10.63 5.50
CA TYR A 103 12.60 11.17 4.18
C TYR A 103 13.47 10.56 3.07
N ASP A 104 14.71 10.18 3.38
CA ASP A 104 15.60 9.55 2.41
C ASP A 104 15.09 8.17 1.99
N GLU A 105 14.63 7.36 2.93
CA GLU A 105 14.06 6.05 2.60
C GLU A 105 12.69 6.21 1.91
N SER A 106 11.86 7.16 2.35
CA SER A 106 10.61 7.49 1.67
C SER A 106 10.87 7.89 0.20
N ARG A 107 11.89 8.73 -0.06
CA ARG A 107 12.33 9.12 -1.41
C ARG A 107 12.65 7.90 -2.28
N LYS A 108 13.45 6.96 -1.77
CA LYS A 108 13.82 5.75 -2.52
C LYS A 108 12.60 4.93 -2.91
N LEU A 109 11.71 4.69 -1.95
CA LEU A 109 10.51 3.88 -2.15
C LEU A 109 9.54 4.50 -3.16
N VAL A 110 9.21 5.79 -3.02
CA VAL A 110 8.29 6.46 -3.95
C VAL A 110 8.91 6.67 -5.33
N SER A 111 10.23 6.91 -5.42
CA SER A 111 10.92 7.00 -6.69
C SER A 111 10.90 5.67 -7.44
N ARG A 112 11.08 4.55 -6.73
CA ARG A 112 10.98 3.22 -7.31
C ARG A 112 9.56 2.96 -7.82
N PHE A 113 8.54 3.25 -7.01
CA PHE A 113 7.14 3.17 -7.41
C PHE A 113 6.88 3.93 -8.72
N ASN A 114 7.27 5.20 -8.79
CA ASN A 114 7.03 6.07 -9.95
C ASN A 114 7.82 5.68 -11.22
N LYS A 115 8.86 4.84 -11.08
CA LYS A 115 9.59 4.25 -12.21
C LYS A 115 8.95 2.97 -12.74
N LEU A 116 8.28 2.23 -11.87
CA LEU A 116 7.68 0.93 -12.22
C LEU A 116 6.32 1.07 -12.87
N ILE A 117 5.53 1.99 -12.39
CA ILE A 117 4.18 2.23 -12.89
C ILE A 117 3.95 3.72 -13.13
N GLU A 118 2.89 4.01 -13.85
CA GLU A 118 2.42 5.37 -14.09
C GLU A 118 2.20 6.10 -12.75
N PRO A 119 2.81 7.26 -12.50
CA PRO A 119 2.62 8.00 -11.26
C PRO A 119 1.14 8.33 -11.01
N THR A 120 0.70 8.13 -9.78
CA THR A 120 -0.64 8.47 -9.31
C THR A 120 -0.65 9.82 -8.58
N PRO A 121 -1.81 10.45 -8.36
CA PRO A 121 -1.88 11.65 -7.52
C PRO A 121 -1.22 11.46 -6.15
N GLU A 122 -1.48 10.33 -5.52
CA GLU A 122 -0.90 10.00 -4.20
C GLU A 122 0.62 9.87 -4.23
N SER A 123 1.17 9.20 -5.25
CA SER A 123 2.63 9.01 -5.35
C SER A 123 3.36 10.30 -5.69
N LEU A 124 2.79 11.14 -6.56
CA LEU A 124 3.33 12.47 -6.86
C LEU A 124 3.26 13.39 -5.64
N TRP A 125 2.19 13.31 -4.88
CA TRP A 125 2.01 14.08 -3.64
C TRP A 125 3.01 13.67 -2.57
N LEU A 126 3.24 12.36 -2.39
CA LEU A 126 4.26 11.87 -1.48
C LEU A 126 5.65 12.35 -1.92
N ALA A 127 6.00 12.17 -3.19
CA ALA A 127 7.28 12.62 -3.73
C ALA A 127 7.51 14.12 -3.53
N LEU A 128 6.50 14.94 -3.83
CA LEU A 128 6.55 16.39 -3.62
C LEU A 128 6.84 16.76 -2.16
N ARG A 129 6.10 16.16 -1.22
CA ARG A 129 6.28 16.43 0.21
C ARG A 129 7.66 15.99 0.72
N VAL A 130 8.15 14.86 0.24
CA VAL A 130 9.50 14.36 0.55
C VAL A 130 10.55 15.36 0.08
N GLU A 131 10.50 15.81 -1.19
CA GLU A 131 11.47 16.77 -1.72
C GLU A 131 11.41 18.11 -0.97
N ARG A 132 10.21 18.56 -0.60
CA ARG A 132 10.02 19.74 0.24
C ARG A 132 10.70 19.61 1.62
N LYS A 133 10.56 18.46 2.29
CA LYS A 133 11.22 18.20 3.59
C LYS A 133 12.75 18.11 3.46
N LEU A 134 13.24 17.66 2.31
CA LEU A 134 14.67 17.58 2.00
C LEU A 134 15.26 18.91 1.44
N GLY A 135 14.41 19.91 1.18
CA GLY A 135 14.86 21.21 0.66
C GLY A 135 15.16 21.25 -0.83
N GLU A 136 14.71 20.24 -1.59
CA GLU A 136 14.98 20.05 -3.01
C GLU A 136 13.92 20.79 -3.87
N SER A 137 13.97 22.11 -3.90
CA SER A 137 12.94 22.97 -4.49
C SER A 137 12.68 22.73 -5.98
N VAL A 138 13.70 22.34 -6.74
CA VAL A 138 13.55 22.05 -8.19
C VAL A 138 12.73 20.76 -8.39
N ALA A 139 13.04 19.72 -7.64
CA ALA A 139 12.31 18.46 -7.70
C ALA A 139 10.87 18.63 -7.18
N GLU A 140 10.68 19.37 -6.08
CA GLU A 140 9.36 19.75 -5.56
C GLU A 140 8.51 20.42 -6.63
N ALA A 141 9.04 21.46 -7.30
CA ALA A 141 8.35 22.16 -8.38
C ALA A 141 8.03 21.25 -9.58
N GLY A 142 8.89 20.29 -9.88
CA GLY A 142 8.66 19.28 -10.92
C GLY A 142 7.45 18.41 -10.63
N PHE A 143 7.31 17.89 -9.39
CA PHE A 143 6.17 17.10 -8.98
C PHE A 143 4.88 17.93 -8.90
N ALA A 144 4.96 19.18 -8.44
CA ALA A 144 3.83 20.11 -8.44
C ALA A 144 3.30 20.36 -9.86
N SER A 145 4.21 20.55 -10.83
CA SER A 145 3.85 20.70 -12.24
C SER A 145 3.17 19.46 -12.81
N GLN A 146 3.63 18.26 -12.45
CA GLN A 146 2.99 17.00 -12.88
C GLN A 146 1.58 16.87 -12.30
N LEU A 147 1.37 17.12 -11.00
CA LEU A 147 0.05 17.11 -10.38
C LEU A 147 -0.92 18.07 -11.09
N ARG A 148 -0.47 19.31 -11.35
CA ARG A 148 -1.29 20.32 -12.04
C ARG A 148 -1.70 19.89 -13.43
N ARG A 149 -0.77 19.33 -14.21
CA ARG A 149 -1.02 18.98 -15.62
C ARG A 149 -1.83 17.71 -15.78
N ARG A 150 -1.55 16.70 -14.94
CA ARG A 150 -2.10 15.35 -15.12
C ARG A 150 -3.33 15.10 -14.27
N PHE A 151 -3.40 15.74 -13.10
CA PHE A 151 -4.43 15.47 -12.10
C PHE A 151 -5.03 16.75 -11.51
N PRO A 152 -5.52 17.69 -12.35
CA PRO A 152 -6.00 19.01 -11.90
C PRO A 152 -7.24 18.92 -11.00
N GLY A 153 -7.98 17.81 -11.06
CA GLY A 153 -9.17 17.56 -10.21
C GLY A 153 -8.89 16.71 -8.98
N SER A 154 -7.63 16.31 -8.72
CA SER A 154 -7.32 15.46 -7.58
C SER A 154 -7.36 16.22 -6.27
N ARG A 155 -7.62 15.48 -5.18
CA ARG A 155 -7.52 15.99 -3.80
C ARG A 155 -6.11 16.53 -3.51
N GLU A 156 -5.09 15.83 -3.96
CA GLU A 156 -3.68 16.16 -3.76
C GLU A 156 -3.34 17.51 -4.41
N TYR A 157 -3.85 17.78 -5.60
CA TYR A 157 -3.68 19.09 -6.23
C TYR A 157 -4.42 20.19 -5.46
N GLN A 158 -5.61 19.92 -4.92
CA GLN A 158 -6.30 20.89 -4.07
C GLN A 158 -5.52 21.19 -2.78
N LEU A 159 -4.90 20.17 -2.15
CA LEU A 159 -4.03 20.36 -0.99
C LEU A 159 -2.80 21.23 -1.35
N LEU A 160 -2.20 20.97 -2.51
CA LEU A 160 -1.11 21.79 -3.03
C LEU A 160 -1.51 23.26 -3.20
N GLN A 161 -2.68 23.53 -3.78
CA GLN A 161 -3.20 24.90 -3.98
C GLN A 161 -3.45 25.63 -2.65
N ARG A 162 -3.81 24.90 -1.60
CA ARG A 162 -4.04 25.46 -0.25
C ARG A 162 -2.77 25.57 0.57
N GLY A 163 -1.66 24.99 0.12
CA GLY A 163 -0.42 24.92 0.90
C GLY A 163 -0.53 23.99 2.12
N GLU A 164 -1.42 22.99 2.08
CA GLU A 164 -1.66 22.02 3.16
C GLU A 164 -0.78 20.78 2.93
N PHE A 165 0.46 20.82 3.43
CA PHE A 165 1.45 19.75 3.16
C PHE A 165 1.54 18.66 4.22
N ASP A 166 0.88 18.83 5.36
CA ASP A 166 0.91 17.89 6.52
C ASP A 166 -0.38 17.11 6.66
#